data_faee141c536f5a487235f77560e9037e
#
_entry.id   faee141c536f5a487235f77560e9037e
#
_cell.length_a   1.000
_cell.length_b   1.000
_cell.length_c   1.000
_cell.angle_alpha   90.00
_cell.angle_beta   90.00
_cell.angle_gamma   90.00
#
_symmetry.space_group_name_H-M   'P 1'
#
loop_
_entity.id
_entity.type
_entity.pdbx_description
1 polymer ?
#
loop_
_entity_poly.entity_id
_entity_poly.type
_entity_poly.pdbx_seq_one_letter_code
_entity_poly.pdbx_strand_id
1 'polypeptide(L)'
;TWVGRPMREVLERYTDADLDSMDDEPDDRRFWERTAKVPTSELWEAHQRQKLELAIFARGRLRSQFARHGEAPGELAQLTDVLDPSILTIGFARRFATYKRAALLLSDEERLARLLWDTDRPMQIVFAGKAHPADRPGQRMIQAIFGRSRSNRLKGRVFILEDYDMREGRYLVQGVDVW
;
A
#
# COMPACT_ATOMS: atom_id res chain seq x y z
N THR A 1 14.56 -1.80 -11.42
CA THR A 1 14.51 -1.63 -9.96
C THR A 1 13.14 -1.26 -9.45
N TRP A 2 12.86 -1.58 -8.17
CA TRP A 2 11.61 -1.24 -7.47
C TRP A 2 11.68 0.09 -6.73
N VAL A 3 12.82 0.74 -6.72
CA VAL A 3 12.99 2.07 -6.13
C VAL A 3 12.21 3.09 -6.95
N GLY A 4 11.31 3.82 -6.32
CA GLY A 4 10.51 4.85 -6.97
C GLY A 4 11.35 6.05 -7.37
N ARG A 5 10.92 6.74 -8.43
CA ARG A 5 11.66 7.88 -8.98
C ARG A 5 12.05 8.95 -7.95
N PRO A 6 11.15 9.42 -7.06
CA PRO A 6 11.51 10.42 -6.05
C PRO A 6 12.63 9.96 -5.12
N MET A 7 12.59 8.70 -4.68
CA MET A 7 13.61 8.13 -3.80
C MET A 7 14.92 7.90 -4.56
N ARG A 8 14.85 7.45 -5.82
CA ARG A 8 16.00 7.29 -6.69
C ARG A 8 16.77 8.60 -6.85
N GLU A 9 16.09 9.69 -7.19
CA GLU A 9 16.70 11.01 -7.39
C GLU A 9 17.46 11.48 -6.15
N VAL A 10 16.95 11.20 -4.95
CA VAL A 10 17.64 11.51 -3.69
C VAL A 10 18.85 10.60 -3.49
N LEU A 11 18.70 9.29 -3.62
CA LEU A 11 19.79 8.34 -3.38
C LEU A 11 20.94 8.57 -4.37
N GLU A 12 20.68 8.73 -5.66
CA GLU A 12 21.71 9.00 -6.68
C GLU A 12 22.49 10.28 -6.39
N ARG A 13 21.81 11.35 -5.92
CA ARG A 13 22.45 12.62 -5.58
C ARG A 13 23.49 12.48 -4.46
N TYR A 14 23.24 11.63 -3.48
CA TYR A 14 24.09 11.50 -2.28
C TYR A 14 25.07 10.33 -2.34
N THR A 15 24.81 9.34 -3.20
CA THR A 15 25.63 8.13 -3.24
C THR A 15 26.53 8.04 -4.46
N ASP A 16 26.31 8.89 -5.48
CA ASP A 16 26.95 8.80 -6.81
C ASP A 16 26.80 7.41 -7.45
N ALA A 17 25.77 6.66 -7.05
CA ALA A 17 25.52 5.32 -7.53
C ALA A 17 24.49 5.34 -8.65
N ASP A 18 24.72 4.52 -9.66
CA ASP A 18 23.70 4.14 -10.63
C ASP A 18 22.87 2.99 -10.05
N LEU A 19 21.63 3.30 -9.63
CA LEU A 19 20.74 2.32 -9.01
C LEU A 19 20.27 1.23 -10.00
N ASP A 20 20.45 1.40 -11.29
CA ASP A 20 20.15 0.35 -12.27
C ASP A 20 21.23 -0.74 -12.26
N SER A 21 22.48 -0.38 -11.94
CA SER A 21 23.58 -1.35 -11.78
C SER A 21 23.56 -2.07 -10.43
N MET A 22 22.85 -1.54 -9.41
CA MET A 22 22.79 -2.14 -8.08
C MET A 22 21.97 -3.42 -7.98
N ASP A 23 21.18 -3.75 -8.99
CA ASP A 23 20.48 -5.05 -9.05
C ASP A 23 21.49 -6.23 -9.08
N ASP A 24 22.74 -5.99 -9.50
CA ASP A 24 23.80 -6.97 -9.58
C ASP A 24 24.61 -7.07 -8.26
N GLU A 25 24.67 -6.02 -7.44
CA GLU A 25 25.42 -5.97 -6.19
C GLU A 25 24.62 -5.33 -5.04
N PRO A 26 23.52 -5.98 -4.57
CA PRO A 26 22.64 -5.40 -3.55
C PRO A 26 23.33 -5.24 -2.17
N ASP A 27 24.45 -5.92 -1.95
CA ASP A 27 25.19 -5.90 -0.69
C ASP A 27 26.37 -4.89 -0.67
N ASP A 28 26.43 -3.94 -1.62
CA ASP A 28 27.48 -2.92 -1.62
C ASP A 28 27.44 -2.07 -0.35
N ARG A 29 28.35 -2.40 0.58
CA ARG A 29 28.50 -1.73 1.86
C ARG A 29 28.75 -0.23 1.70
N ARG A 30 29.50 0.19 0.69
CA ARG A 30 29.83 1.62 0.47
C ARG A 30 28.60 2.42 0.09
N PHE A 31 27.72 1.83 -0.68
CA PHE A 31 26.42 2.44 -1.00
C PHE A 31 25.61 2.69 0.27
N TRP A 32 25.47 1.68 1.13
CA TRP A 32 24.69 1.80 2.36
C TRP A 32 25.33 2.79 3.37
N GLU A 33 26.66 2.85 3.45
CA GLU A 33 27.37 3.84 4.27
C GLU A 33 27.15 5.28 3.76
N ARG A 34 27.02 5.49 2.45
CA ARG A 34 26.68 6.80 1.87
C ARG A 34 25.21 7.14 2.06
N THR A 35 24.31 6.17 1.87
CA THR A 35 22.87 6.32 2.10
C THR A 35 22.58 6.79 3.52
N ALA A 36 23.35 6.33 4.52
CA ALA A 36 23.23 6.77 5.91
C ALA A 36 23.52 8.28 6.12
N LYS A 37 24.13 8.94 5.15
CA LYS A 37 24.43 10.39 5.19
C LYS A 37 23.35 11.25 4.54
N VAL A 38 22.37 10.65 3.91
CA VAL A 38 21.26 11.38 3.30
C VAL A 38 20.43 12.06 4.40
N PRO A 39 20.14 13.38 4.28
CA PRO A 39 19.27 14.05 5.23
C PRO A 39 17.91 13.37 5.35
N THR A 40 17.48 13.10 6.57
CA THR A 40 16.20 12.44 6.85
C THR A 40 15.02 13.21 6.25
N SER A 41 15.09 14.54 6.21
CA SER A 41 14.07 15.38 5.58
C SER A 41 13.90 15.09 4.09
N GLU A 42 15.00 14.91 3.34
CA GLU A 42 14.92 14.61 1.91
C GLU A 42 14.38 13.20 1.63
N LEU A 43 14.79 12.22 2.46
CA LEU A 43 14.19 10.87 2.39
C LEU A 43 12.69 10.90 2.66
N TRP A 44 12.30 11.68 3.69
CA TRP A 44 10.90 11.82 4.05
C TRP A 44 10.08 12.50 2.94
N GLU A 45 10.59 13.59 2.37
CA GLU A 45 9.93 14.28 1.25
C GLU A 45 9.78 13.38 0.03
N ALA A 46 10.82 12.62 -0.31
CA ALA A 46 10.75 11.65 -1.40
C ALA A 46 9.69 10.57 -1.11
N HIS A 47 9.65 10.05 0.12
CA HIS A 47 8.63 9.08 0.54
C HIS A 47 7.22 9.66 0.48
N GLN A 48 7.01 10.90 0.94
CA GLN A 48 5.70 11.58 0.86
C GLN A 48 5.21 11.72 -0.59
N ARG A 49 6.11 12.00 -1.54
CA ARG A 49 5.76 12.02 -2.97
C ARG A 49 5.31 10.64 -3.45
N GLN A 50 6.01 9.58 -3.06
CA GLN A 50 5.63 8.20 -3.39
C GLN A 50 4.29 7.79 -2.75
N LYS A 51 4.02 8.22 -1.51
CA LYS A 51 2.71 8.01 -0.87
C LYS A 51 1.59 8.71 -1.64
N LEU A 52 1.81 9.94 -2.10
CA LEU A 52 0.84 10.66 -2.91
C LEU A 52 0.59 9.93 -4.25
N GLU A 53 1.64 9.46 -4.92
CA GLU A 53 1.52 8.68 -6.16
C GLU A 53 0.71 7.38 -5.93
N LEU A 54 0.98 6.66 -4.83
CA LEU A 54 0.19 5.50 -4.43
C LEU A 54 -1.27 5.86 -4.21
N ALA A 55 -1.56 6.95 -3.48
CA ALA A 55 -2.94 7.37 -3.20
C ALA A 55 -3.70 7.68 -4.50
N ILE A 56 -3.10 8.44 -5.40
CA ILE A 56 -3.68 8.76 -6.71
C ILE A 56 -3.96 7.48 -7.52
N PHE A 57 -2.99 6.59 -7.60
CA PHE A 57 -3.11 5.30 -8.30
C PHE A 57 -4.23 4.44 -7.70
N ALA A 58 -4.22 4.25 -6.38
CA ALA A 58 -5.18 3.40 -5.69
C ALA A 58 -6.62 3.95 -5.76
N ARG A 59 -6.81 5.28 -5.67
CA ARG A 59 -8.11 5.94 -5.89
C ARG A 59 -8.66 5.64 -7.29
N GLY A 60 -7.82 5.72 -8.31
CA GLY A 60 -8.20 5.36 -9.68
C GLY A 60 -8.62 3.89 -9.82
N ARG A 61 -7.87 2.97 -9.17
CA ARG A 61 -8.21 1.53 -9.15
C ARG A 61 -9.51 1.27 -8.41
N LEU A 62 -9.68 1.82 -7.22
CA LEU A 62 -10.91 1.69 -6.44
C LEU A 62 -12.13 2.23 -7.18
N ARG A 63 -12.01 3.40 -7.81
CA ARG A 63 -13.10 3.97 -8.61
C ARG A 63 -13.52 3.04 -9.76
N SER A 64 -12.55 2.50 -10.50
CA SER A 64 -12.83 1.54 -11.58
C SER A 64 -13.43 0.24 -11.05
N GLN A 65 -12.94 -0.27 -9.93
CA GLN A 65 -13.45 -1.45 -9.24
C GLN A 65 -14.91 -1.26 -8.80
N PHE A 66 -15.21 -0.18 -8.11
CA PHE A 66 -16.56 0.12 -7.61
C PHE A 66 -17.55 0.38 -8.76
N ALA A 67 -17.10 1.02 -9.85
CA ALA A 67 -17.92 1.18 -11.05
C ALA A 67 -18.27 -0.18 -11.68
N ARG A 68 -17.32 -1.12 -11.74
CA ARG A 68 -17.59 -2.51 -12.22
C ARG A 68 -18.57 -3.26 -11.32
N HIS A 69 -18.57 -2.94 -10.01
CA HIS A 69 -19.52 -3.51 -9.05
C HIS A 69 -20.91 -2.85 -9.07
N GLY A 70 -21.11 -1.84 -9.92
CA GLY A 70 -22.40 -1.16 -10.06
C GLY A 70 -22.72 -0.20 -8.92
N GLU A 71 -21.73 0.32 -8.22
CA GLU A 71 -21.91 1.31 -7.16
C GLU A 71 -22.45 2.63 -7.70
N ALA A 72 -23.27 3.31 -6.91
CA ALA A 72 -23.89 4.56 -7.31
C ALA A 72 -22.85 5.70 -7.53
N PRO A 73 -23.12 6.67 -8.42
CA PRO A 73 -22.22 7.80 -8.68
C PRO A 73 -21.78 8.56 -7.42
N GLY A 74 -22.66 8.70 -6.44
CA GLY A 74 -22.34 9.34 -5.15
C GLY A 74 -21.30 8.59 -4.33
N GLU A 75 -21.31 7.25 -4.34
CA GLU A 75 -20.29 6.42 -3.70
C GLU A 75 -18.93 6.55 -4.43
N LEU A 76 -18.96 6.63 -5.76
CA LEU A 76 -17.74 6.83 -6.56
C LEU A 76 -17.10 8.20 -6.31
N ALA A 77 -17.91 9.23 -6.07
CA ALA A 77 -17.42 10.56 -5.74
C ALA A 77 -16.66 10.58 -4.40
N GLN A 78 -17.13 9.82 -3.40
CA GLN A 78 -16.46 9.71 -2.09
C GLN A 78 -15.05 9.09 -2.18
N LEU A 79 -14.74 8.34 -3.25
CA LEU A 79 -13.42 7.75 -3.45
C LEU A 79 -12.34 8.77 -3.84
N THR A 80 -12.70 10.02 -4.08
CA THR A 80 -11.74 11.07 -4.43
C THR A 80 -10.82 11.42 -3.24
N ASP A 81 -11.32 11.32 -2.01
CA ASP A 81 -10.63 11.77 -0.81
C ASP A 81 -10.17 10.64 0.12
N VAL A 82 -10.38 9.37 -0.28
CA VAL A 82 -9.86 8.22 0.48
C VAL A 82 -8.34 8.08 0.31
N LEU A 83 -7.69 7.33 1.18
CA LEU A 83 -6.24 7.13 1.16
C LEU A 83 -5.47 8.45 1.29
N ASP A 84 -5.61 9.09 2.42
CA ASP A 84 -4.87 10.31 2.76
C ASP A 84 -3.36 10.02 2.85
N PRO A 85 -2.51 10.65 2.03
CA PRO A 85 -1.06 10.40 2.07
C PRO A 85 -0.38 10.90 3.36
N SER A 86 -1.04 11.72 4.17
CA SER A 86 -0.51 12.18 5.47
C SER A 86 -0.66 11.13 6.58
N ILE A 87 -1.51 10.12 6.38
CA ILE A 87 -1.82 9.09 7.37
C ILE A 87 -0.90 7.88 7.19
N LEU A 88 -0.48 7.26 8.31
CA LEU A 88 0.30 6.02 8.29
C LEU A 88 -0.44 4.95 7.47
N THR A 89 0.23 4.44 6.45
CA THR A 89 -0.33 3.48 5.51
C THR A 89 0.38 2.12 5.64
N ILE A 90 -0.40 1.09 5.97
CA ILE A 90 0.07 -0.29 6.03
C ILE A 90 -0.35 -1.01 4.75
N GLY A 91 0.61 -1.63 4.07
CA GLY A 91 0.36 -2.42 2.87
C GLY A 91 0.45 -3.92 3.12
N PHE A 92 -0.47 -4.67 2.55
CA PHE A 92 -0.39 -6.12 2.47
C PHE A 92 -0.70 -6.56 1.04
N ALA A 93 0.33 -6.97 0.29
CA ALA A 93 0.16 -7.42 -1.08
C ALA A 93 0.84 -8.78 -1.29
N ARG A 94 0.07 -9.82 -1.11
CA ARG A 94 0.50 -11.22 -1.31
C ARG A 94 -0.63 -12.05 -1.88
N ARG A 95 -0.29 -13.21 -2.47
CA ARG A 95 -1.29 -14.21 -2.81
C ARG A 95 -2.09 -14.58 -1.54
N PHE A 96 -3.41 -14.46 -1.62
CA PHE A 96 -4.28 -14.88 -0.54
C PHE A 96 -4.29 -16.40 -0.42
N ALA A 97 -3.66 -16.88 0.62
CA ALA A 97 -3.63 -18.27 1.04
C ALA A 97 -3.64 -18.32 2.57
N THR A 98 -4.23 -19.35 3.17
CA THR A 98 -4.46 -19.43 4.62
C THR A 98 -3.19 -19.20 5.45
N TYR A 99 -2.06 -19.76 5.02
CA TYR A 99 -0.79 -19.63 5.73
C TYR A 99 -0.18 -18.21 5.71
N LYS A 100 -0.63 -17.33 4.80
CA LYS A 100 -0.20 -15.93 4.75
C LYS A 100 -0.90 -15.04 5.77
N ARG A 101 -1.94 -15.54 6.44
CA ARG A 101 -2.63 -14.92 7.58
C ARG A 101 -3.17 -13.51 7.32
N ALA A 102 -3.55 -13.17 6.09
CA ALA A 102 -4.08 -11.84 5.74
C ALA A 102 -5.26 -11.40 6.61
N ALA A 103 -6.12 -12.35 7.03
CA ALA A 103 -7.28 -12.06 7.87
C ALA A 103 -6.94 -11.86 9.35
N LEU A 104 -5.68 -12.07 9.79
CA LEU A 104 -5.31 -11.96 11.20
C LEU A 104 -5.54 -10.55 11.76
N LEU A 105 -5.25 -9.51 10.97
CA LEU A 105 -5.50 -8.11 11.34
C LEU A 105 -6.98 -7.83 11.62
N LEU A 106 -7.88 -8.59 11.01
CA LEU A 106 -9.32 -8.43 11.14
C LEU A 106 -9.94 -9.32 12.21
N SER A 107 -9.14 -10.08 12.95
CA SER A 107 -9.63 -10.99 14.01
C SER A 107 -10.27 -10.25 15.19
N ASP A 108 -9.77 -9.06 15.52
CA ASP A 108 -10.32 -8.14 16.49
C ASP A 108 -10.66 -6.80 15.81
N GLU A 109 -11.83 -6.75 15.19
CA GLU A 109 -12.28 -5.58 14.41
C GLU A 109 -12.48 -4.35 15.29
N GLU A 110 -12.88 -4.53 16.54
CA GLU A 110 -13.09 -3.40 17.44
C GLU A 110 -11.78 -2.74 17.83
N ARG A 111 -10.77 -3.52 18.18
CA ARG A 111 -9.43 -3.01 18.46
C ARG A 111 -8.82 -2.37 17.22
N LEU A 112 -8.96 -3.02 16.06
CA LEU A 112 -8.48 -2.47 14.80
C LEU A 112 -9.13 -1.12 14.49
N ALA A 113 -10.45 -1.00 14.63
CA ALA A 113 -11.17 0.25 14.39
C ALA A 113 -10.66 1.38 15.31
N ARG A 114 -10.42 1.10 16.61
CA ARG A 114 -9.85 2.10 17.53
C ARG A 114 -8.47 2.59 17.07
N LEU A 115 -7.62 1.70 16.55
CA LEU A 115 -6.30 2.06 16.04
C LEU A 115 -6.38 2.87 14.74
N LEU A 116 -7.26 2.47 13.82
CA LEU A 116 -7.40 3.13 12.52
C LEU A 116 -8.00 4.54 12.63
N TRP A 117 -8.88 4.75 13.60
CA TRP A 117 -9.58 6.02 13.83
C TRP A 117 -9.02 6.81 15.03
N ASP A 118 -7.82 6.46 15.50
CA ASP A 118 -7.12 7.26 16.50
C ASP A 118 -6.94 8.70 16.00
N THR A 119 -7.26 9.68 16.85
CA THR A 119 -7.25 11.10 16.46
C THR A 119 -5.85 11.67 16.30
N ASP A 120 -4.89 11.16 17.06
CA ASP A 120 -3.52 11.66 17.08
C ASP A 120 -2.63 10.91 16.09
N ARG A 121 -2.91 9.62 15.89
CA ARG A 121 -2.11 8.72 15.03
C ARG A 121 -3.00 7.85 14.15
N PRO A 122 -3.80 8.46 13.27
CA PRO A 122 -4.68 7.70 12.40
C PRO A 122 -3.88 6.79 11.46
N MET A 123 -4.46 5.64 11.12
CA MET A 123 -3.85 4.67 10.21
C MET A 123 -4.84 4.25 9.13
N GLN A 124 -4.31 3.72 8.04
CA GLN A 124 -5.08 3.10 6.97
C GLN A 124 -4.38 1.85 6.45
N ILE A 125 -5.14 0.92 5.90
CA ILE A 125 -4.62 -0.37 5.42
C ILE A 125 -5.05 -0.58 3.97
N VAL A 126 -4.10 -1.00 3.15
CA VAL A 126 -4.35 -1.38 1.76
C VAL A 126 -4.00 -2.86 1.59
N PHE A 127 -5.00 -3.67 1.32
CA PHE A 127 -4.83 -5.05 0.89
C PHE A 127 -4.81 -5.13 -0.63
N ALA A 128 -3.94 -5.98 -1.17
CA ALA A 128 -3.92 -6.32 -2.58
C ALA A 128 -3.51 -7.78 -2.77
N GLY A 129 -3.89 -8.39 -3.88
CA GLY A 129 -3.48 -9.76 -4.16
C GLY A 129 -4.56 -10.56 -4.87
N LYS A 130 -4.19 -11.79 -5.19
CA LYS A 130 -5.06 -12.77 -5.85
C LYS A 130 -5.06 -14.09 -5.08
N ALA A 131 -6.15 -14.84 -5.16
CA ALA A 131 -6.19 -16.24 -4.79
C ALA A 131 -6.06 -17.10 -6.05
N HIS A 132 -5.47 -18.27 -5.92
CA HIS A 132 -5.48 -19.24 -7.02
C HIS A 132 -6.93 -19.67 -7.32
N PRO A 133 -7.32 -19.85 -8.59
CA PRO A 133 -8.69 -20.25 -8.94
C PRO A 133 -9.20 -21.52 -8.24
N ALA A 134 -8.30 -22.46 -7.94
CA ALA A 134 -8.63 -23.68 -7.18
C ALA A 134 -8.55 -23.50 -5.64
N ASP A 135 -8.06 -22.37 -5.13
CA ASP A 135 -7.92 -22.10 -3.69
C ASP A 135 -9.20 -21.47 -3.13
N ARG A 136 -10.21 -22.30 -2.85
CA ARG A 136 -11.48 -21.85 -2.26
C ARG A 136 -11.32 -21.17 -0.89
N PRO A 137 -10.44 -21.64 0.03
CA PRO A 137 -10.16 -20.90 1.26
C PRO A 137 -9.59 -19.50 1.03
N GLY A 138 -8.64 -19.35 0.10
CA GLY A 138 -8.08 -18.05 -0.26
C GLY A 138 -9.12 -17.09 -0.86
N GLN A 139 -10.01 -17.60 -1.73
CA GLN A 139 -11.13 -16.82 -2.29
C GLN A 139 -12.09 -16.33 -1.19
N ARG A 140 -12.47 -17.22 -0.26
CA ARG A 140 -13.32 -16.84 0.89
C ARG A 140 -12.64 -15.79 1.78
N MET A 141 -11.31 -15.84 1.93
CA MET A 141 -10.56 -14.83 2.68
C MET A 141 -10.67 -13.45 2.01
N ILE A 142 -10.51 -13.35 0.69
CA ILE A 142 -10.72 -12.10 -0.05
C ILE A 142 -12.13 -11.56 0.18
N GLN A 143 -13.15 -12.41 0.04
CA GLN A 143 -14.54 -12.02 0.25
C GLN A 143 -14.78 -11.52 1.69
N ALA A 144 -14.20 -12.18 2.68
CA ALA A 144 -14.30 -11.77 4.08
C ALA A 144 -13.64 -10.41 4.34
N ILE A 145 -12.44 -10.17 3.79
CA ILE A 145 -11.75 -8.89 3.90
C ILE A 145 -12.55 -7.80 3.19
N PHE A 146 -13.03 -8.05 1.98
CA PHE A 146 -13.87 -7.12 1.22
C PHE A 146 -15.15 -6.75 1.98
N GLY A 147 -15.87 -7.73 2.50
CA GLY A 147 -17.08 -7.48 3.29
C GLY A 147 -16.80 -6.62 4.54
N ARG A 148 -15.71 -6.91 5.26
CA ARG A 148 -15.33 -6.13 6.45
C ARG A 148 -14.82 -4.74 6.12
N SER A 149 -14.09 -4.55 5.02
CA SER A 149 -13.64 -3.22 4.59
C SER A 149 -14.79 -2.24 4.32
N ARG A 150 -15.99 -2.77 4.08
CA ARG A 150 -17.24 -2.02 3.87
C ARG A 150 -18.08 -1.87 5.15
N SER A 151 -17.66 -2.45 6.27
CA SER A 151 -18.37 -2.26 7.55
C SER A 151 -18.30 -0.81 8.00
N ASN A 152 -19.28 -0.35 8.75
CA ASN A 152 -19.32 1.03 9.29
C ASN A 152 -18.09 1.40 10.12
N ARG A 153 -17.39 0.39 10.67
CA ARG A 153 -16.20 0.59 11.52
C ARG A 153 -14.91 0.77 10.72
N LEU A 154 -14.82 0.13 9.54
CA LEU A 154 -13.58 0.05 8.75
C LEU A 154 -13.66 0.78 7.41
N LYS A 155 -14.87 1.16 6.96
CA LYS A 155 -15.09 1.89 5.71
C LYS A 155 -14.29 3.20 5.74
N GLY A 156 -13.50 3.44 4.68
CA GLY A 156 -12.65 4.64 4.58
C GLY A 156 -11.28 4.52 5.23
N ARG A 157 -10.97 3.38 5.89
CA ARG A 157 -9.65 3.11 6.48
C ARG A 157 -9.05 1.77 6.05
N VAL A 158 -9.86 0.83 5.60
CA VAL A 158 -9.40 -0.45 5.07
C VAL A 158 -9.85 -0.57 3.63
N PHE A 159 -8.90 -0.81 2.75
CA PHE A 159 -9.11 -0.90 1.31
C PHE A 159 -8.61 -2.24 0.79
N ILE A 160 -9.27 -2.77 -0.22
CA ILE A 160 -8.78 -3.93 -0.98
C ILE A 160 -8.78 -3.59 -2.46
N LEU A 161 -7.63 -3.72 -3.09
CA LEU A 161 -7.44 -3.52 -4.51
C LEU A 161 -7.55 -4.87 -5.23
N GLU A 162 -8.39 -4.92 -6.24
CA GLU A 162 -8.60 -6.09 -7.10
C GLU A 162 -7.63 -6.10 -8.28
N ASP A 163 -7.53 -7.26 -8.92
CA ASP A 163 -6.72 -7.46 -10.14
C ASP A 163 -5.22 -7.15 -9.97
N TYR A 164 -4.69 -7.47 -8.78
CA TYR A 164 -3.29 -7.26 -8.44
C TYR A 164 -2.34 -7.63 -9.59
N ASP A 165 -1.49 -6.69 -9.97
CA ASP A 165 -0.49 -6.82 -11.01
C ASP A 165 0.88 -6.24 -10.58
N MET A 166 1.90 -6.34 -11.44
CA MET A 166 3.24 -5.82 -11.16
C MET A 166 3.26 -4.31 -10.94
N ARG A 167 2.40 -3.57 -11.65
CA ARG A 167 2.29 -2.12 -11.51
C ARG A 167 1.76 -1.75 -10.14
N GLU A 168 0.70 -2.42 -9.70
CA GLU A 168 0.11 -2.23 -8.37
C GLU A 168 1.11 -2.58 -7.26
N GLY A 169 1.80 -3.72 -7.40
CA GLY A 169 2.86 -4.12 -6.47
C GLY A 169 3.95 -3.07 -6.34
N ARG A 170 4.36 -2.46 -7.45
CA ARG A 170 5.37 -1.39 -7.46
C ARG A 170 4.90 -0.17 -6.68
N TYR A 171 3.68 0.34 -6.94
CA TYR A 171 3.15 1.49 -6.21
C TYR A 171 3.02 1.22 -4.72
N LEU A 172 2.57 0.02 -4.34
CA LEU A 172 2.42 -0.37 -2.93
C LEU A 172 3.78 -0.41 -2.22
N VAL A 173 4.77 -1.11 -2.76
CA VAL A 173 6.11 -1.19 -2.15
C VAL A 173 6.76 0.18 -2.00
N GLN A 174 6.53 1.08 -2.96
CA GLN A 174 7.12 2.42 -2.95
C GLN A 174 6.41 3.38 -1.99
N GLY A 175 5.09 3.24 -1.82
CA GLY A 175 4.27 4.28 -1.21
C GLY A 175 3.64 3.90 0.14
N VAL A 176 3.80 2.69 0.66
CA VAL A 176 3.33 2.36 2.02
C VAL A 176 4.44 2.64 3.05
N ASP A 177 4.05 2.97 4.27
CA ASP A 177 5.01 3.20 5.37
C ASP A 177 5.45 1.88 6.01
N VAL A 178 4.55 0.89 6.02
CA VAL A 178 4.80 -0.45 6.57
C VAL A 178 4.32 -1.51 5.57
N TRP A 179 5.20 -2.48 5.29
CA TRP A 179 4.96 -3.57 4.36
C TRP A 179 4.88 -4.92 5.05
#